data_a9d5b2e28b6afbe01c0525cc5f4efaf1
#
_entry.id   a9d5b2e28b6afbe01c0525cc5f4efaf1
#
_cell.length_a   1.000
_cell.length_b   1.000
_cell.length_c   1.000
_cell.angle_alpha   90.00
_cell.angle_beta   90.00
_cell.angle_gamma   90.00
#
_symmetry.space_group_name_H-M   'P 1'
#
loop_
_entity.id
_entity.type
_entity.pdbx_description
1 polymer ?
#
loop_
_entity_poly.entity_id
_entity_poly.type
_entity_poly.pdbx_seq_one_letter_code
_entity_poly.pdbx_strand_id
1 'polypeptide(L)'
;MIAWSVAAAQSAGADRICVIVSPDRDLSSVLPDGVETVIQPTADGTGGALKAALPVISESETVLVLSGDQPLVSAEEIEMLRTESSESGAEAVLLTADLEDPGAYGRVIRFADGSVEKIVEAKEPGDASQEELAITEVNAGTYLFAADALAAALDQISNDNAQSEYYLPDVLPALRDAGKTIAACVTDAVAVGVNDKVELAAVEDEARRSLLEGHMRAGVTVVDPASTWIDADVEIAEDVRLEPGCSIKGSSRIEAGALIGPHSTLIDSKVGKRSEVRNSHLDSCTIGEGVVVGPFAHVRPGTELADGSKAGSFVEIKNSRIGKGAKVPHLSYVGDADV
;
A
#
# COMPACT_ATOMS: atom_id res chain seq x y z
N MET A 1 -4.38 3.12 3.12
CA MET A 1 -4.74 2.52 1.83
C MET A 1 -4.27 3.38 0.67
N ILE A 2 -4.85 4.54 0.40
CA ILE A 2 -4.50 5.34 -0.81
C ILE A 2 -3.00 5.61 -0.98
N ALA A 3 -2.25 5.82 0.10
CA ALA A 3 -0.80 6.02 0.04
C ALA A 3 -0.05 4.81 -0.54
N TRP A 4 -0.55 3.60 -0.36
CA TRP A 4 0.03 2.39 -0.94
C TRP A 4 -0.18 2.34 -2.47
N SER A 5 -1.39 2.63 -2.95
CA SER A 5 -1.67 2.71 -4.39
C SER A 5 -0.82 3.81 -5.05
N VAL A 6 -0.66 4.96 -4.37
CA VAL A 6 0.23 6.05 -4.82
C VAL A 6 1.68 5.58 -4.87
N ALA A 7 2.17 4.89 -3.83
CA ALA A 7 3.54 4.37 -3.80
C ALA A 7 3.79 3.32 -4.90
N ALA A 8 2.81 2.46 -5.19
CA ALA A 8 2.89 1.50 -6.29
C ALA A 8 3.02 2.22 -7.65
N ALA A 9 2.19 3.24 -7.89
CA ALA A 9 2.28 4.05 -9.12
C ALA A 9 3.63 4.79 -9.24
N GLN A 10 4.14 5.37 -8.14
CA GLN A 10 5.46 6.00 -8.10
C GLN A 10 6.59 5.00 -8.42
N SER A 11 6.53 3.81 -7.81
CA SER A 11 7.52 2.74 -8.01
C SER A 11 7.50 2.21 -9.45
N ALA A 12 6.33 2.20 -10.09
CA ALA A 12 6.18 1.86 -11.50
C ALA A 12 6.58 3.01 -12.46
N GLY A 13 7.04 4.15 -11.95
CA GLY A 13 7.55 5.26 -12.74
C GLY A 13 6.47 6.15 -13.35
N ALA A 14 5.31 6.32 -12.71
CA ALA A 14 4.31 7.28 -13.14
C ALA A 14 4.85 8.71 -13.06
N ASP A 15 4.82 9.44 -14.17
CA ASP A 15 5.29 10.83 -14.24
C ASP A 15 4.37 11.81 -13.50
N ARG A 16 3.08 11.49 -13.45
CA ARG A 16 2.04 12.31 -12.84
C ARG A 16 1.04 11.41 -12.12
N ILE A 17 0.67 11.78 -10.91
CA ILE A 17 -0.31 11.04 -10.11
C ILE A 17 -1.43 11.99 -9.69
N CYS A 18 -2.66 11.58 -9.99
CA CYS A 18 -3.86 12.31 -9.65
C CYS A 18 -4.81 11.43 -8.83
N VAL A 19 -5.19 11.88 -7.64
CA VAL A 19 -6.16 11.20 -6.79
C VAL A 19 -7.52 11.89 -6.91
N ILE A 20 -8.53 11.12 -7.31
CA ILE A 20 -9.89 11.61 -7.42
C ILE A 20 -10.58 11.45 -6.06
N VAL A 21 -11.12 12.55 -5.55
CA VAL A 21 -11.69 12.61 -4.19
C VAL A 21 -13.14 13.14 -4.23
N SER A 22 -13.96 12.71 -3.26
CA SER A 22 -15.26 13.35 -3.04
C SER A 22 -15.12 14.74 -2.43
N PRO A 23 -16.10 15.65 -2.60
CA PRO A 23 -16.02 17.02 -2.10
C PRO A 23 -15.78 17.13 -0.59
N ASP A 24 -16.25 16.14 0.18
CA ASP A 24 -16.18 16.14 1.65
C ASP A 24 -14.90 15.47 2.21
N ARG A 25 -13.97 15.06 1.32
CA ARG A 25 -12.74 14.37 1.71
C ARG A 25 -11.52 15.22 1.40
N ASP A 26 -10.81 15.61 2.44
CA ASP A 26 -9.46 16.18 2.35
C ASP A 26 -8.42 15.09 2.66
N LEU A 27 -7.60 14.75 1.68
CA LEU A 27 -6.53 13.76 1.79
C LEU A 27 -5.14 14.42 1.83
N SER A 28 -5.05 15.75 1.87
CA SER A 28 -3.77 16.48 1.82
C SER A 28 -2.77 16.07 2.89
N SER A 29 -3.25 15.62 4.06
CA SER A 29 -2.38 15.18 5.16
C SER A 29 -1.80 13.77 4.99
N VAL A 30 -2.29 12.99 4.03
CA VAL A 30 -1.88 11.58 3.81
C VAL A 30 -1.31 11.32 2.44
N LEU A 31 -1.42 12.27 1.52
CA LEU A 31 -0.85 12.19 0.19
C LEU A 31 0.58 12.75 0.19
N PRO A 32 1.52 12.12 -0.51
CA PRO A 32 2.87 12.65 -0.70
C PRO A 32 2.86 13.97 -1.48
N ASP A 33 3.93 14.76 -1.32
CA ASP A 33 4.15 15.96 -2.11
C ASP A 33 4.16 15.66 -3.61
N GLY A 34 3.53 16.52 -4.40
CA GLY A 34 3.46 16.40 -5.86
C GLY A 34 2.31 15.55 -6.38
N VAL A 35 1.51 14.94 -5.51
CA VAL A 35 0.27 14.25 -5.92
C VAL A 35 -0.84 15.27 -6.09
N GLU A 36 -1.47 15.27 -7.26
CA GLU A 36 -2.59 16.14 -7.57
C GLU A 36 -3.90 15.55 -7.05
N THR A 37 -4.88 16.42 -6.78
CA THR A 37 -6.23 15.99 -6.43
C THR A 37 -7.26 16.60 -7.38
N VAL A 38 -8.23 15.79 -7.79
CA VAL A 38 -9.40 16.22 -8.56
C VAL A 38 -10.66 15.88 -7.77
N ILE A 39 -11.58 16.83 -7.68
CA ILE A 39 -12.84 16.62 -6.99
C ILE A 39 -13.85 16.00 -7.96
N GLN A 40 -14.40 14.84 -7.62
CA GLN A 40 -15.59 14.29 -8.25
C GLN A 40 -16.81 14.98 -7.60
N PRO A 41 -17.53 15.83 -8.30
CA PRO A 41 -18.57 16.68 -7.67
C PRO A 41 -19.80 15.88 -7.22
N THR A 42 -20.06 14.75 -7.86
CA THR A 42 -21.17 13.84 -7.56
C THR A 42 -20.64 12.42 -7.50
N ALA A 43 -21.04 11.65 -6.49
CA ALA A 43 -20.70 10.23 -6.40
C ALA A 43 -21.55 9.44 -7.41
N ASP A 44 -21.14 9.46 -8.66
CA ASP A 44 -21.83 8.88 -9.81
C ASP A 44 -21.04 7.73 -10.46
N GLY A 45 -20.26 7.03 -9.66
CA GLY A 45 -19.55 5.82 -10.04
C GLY A 45 -18.10 6.04 -10.48
N THR A 46 -17.43 4.94 -10.82
CA THR A 46 -15.99 4.91 -11.19
C THR A 46 -15.72 5.58 -12.54
N GLY A 47 -16.63 5.44 -13.49
CA GLY A 47 -16.57 6.16 -14.77
C GLY A 47 -16.78 7.67 -14.57
N GLY A 48 -17.68 8.07 -13.66
CA GLY A 48 -17.88 9.47 -13.28
C GLY A 48 -16.66 10.11 -12.66
N ALA A 49 -15.93 9.34 -11.84
CA ALA A 49 -14.65 9.78 -11.30
C ALA A 49 -13.65 10.12 -12.41
N LEU A 50 -13.50 9.24 -13.41
CA LEU A 50 -12.60 9.50 -14.53
C LEU A 50 -13.10 10.64 -15.44
N LYS A 51 -14.41 10.82 -15.60
CA LYS A 51 -14.95 12.01 -16.28
C LYS A 51 -14.54 13.30 -15.59
N ALA A 52 -14.51 13.35 -14.27
CA ALA A 52 -14.02 14.52 -13.53
C ALA A 52 -12.51 14.76 -13.77
N ALA A 53 -11.73 13.71 -14.02
CA ALA A 53 -10.31 13.79 -14.29
C ALA A 53 -9.95 13.98 -15.79
N LEU A 54 -10.92 14.12 -16.68
CA LEU A 54 -10.68 14.32 -18.13
C LEU A 54 -9.61 15.39 -18.46
N PRO A 55 -9.55 16.54 -17.78
CA PRO A 55 -8.51 17.54 -18.05
C PRO A 55 -7.10 16.99 -17.83
N VAL A 56 -6.91 16.15 -16.81
CA VAL A 56 -5.62 15.50 -16.52
C VAL A 56 -5.33 14.38 -17.52
N ILE A 57 -6.35 13.57 -17.83
CA ILE A 57 -6.27 12.46 -18.79
C ILE A 57 -5.86 12.96 -20.17
N SER A 58 -6.46 14.04 -20.65
CA SER A 58 -6.23 14.59 -21.99
C SER A 58 -4.82 15.17 -22.20
N GLU A 59 -4.06 15.39 -21.13
CA GLU A 59 -2.67 15.84 -21.19
C GLU A 59 -1.65 14.68 -21.14
N SER A 60 -2.13 13.44 -21.05
CA SER A 60 -1.31 12.22 -20.91
C SER A 60 -1.29 11.42 -22.22
N GLU A 61 -0.29 10.56 -22.38
CA GLU A 61 -0.26 9.54 -23.46
C GLU A 61 -0.95 8.26 -23.01
N THR A 62 -0.64 7.82 -21.79
CA THR A 62 -1.24 6.64 -21.18
C THR A 62 -1.78 6.96 -19.79
N VAL A 63 -2.82 6.25 -19.37
CA VAL A 63 -3.49 6.42 -18.08
C VAL A 63 -3.57 5.07 -17.37
N LEU A 64 -2.86 4.97 -16.25
CA LEU A 64 -3.03 3.88 -15.29
C LEU A 64 -4.17 4.24 -14.34
N VAL A 65 -5.15 3.38 -14.22
CA VAL A 65 -6.26 3.53 -13.27
C VAL A 65 -6.13 2.49 -12.16
N LEU A 66 -6.03 2.97 -10.94
CA LEU A 66 -5.98 2.14 -9.72
C LEU A 66 -7.19 2.43 -8.85
N SER A 67 -7.77 1.38 -8.26
CA SER A 67 -8.82 1.53 -7.25
C SER A 67 -8.23 1.97 -5.92
N GLY A 68 -8.84 2.98 -5.29
CA GLY A 68 -8.35 3.52 -4.00
C GLY A 68 -8.55 2.61 -2.80
N ASP A 69 -9.38 1.59 -2.94
CA ASP A 69 -9.68 0.55 -1.96
C ASP A 69 -8.86 -0.74 -2.14
N GLN A 70 -7.99 -0.80 -3.17
CA GLN A 70 -7.10 -1.93 -3.46
C GLN A 70 -5.63 -1.55 -3.22
N PRO A 71 -5.16 -1.51 -1.96
CA PRO A 71 -3.83 -0.96 -1.65
C PRO A 71 -2.66 -1.88 -1.99
N LEU A 72 -2.90 -3.14 -2.34
CA LEU A 72 -1.84 -4.14 -2.54
C LEU A 72 -1.48 -4.39 -4.02
N VAL A 73 -1.93 -3.55 -4.93
CA VAL A 73 -1.46 -3.60 -6.32
C VAL A 73 0.05 -3.36 -6.34
N SER A 74 0.79 -4.27 -6.97
CA SER A 74 2.25 -4.24 -7.02
C SER A 74 2.78 -3.48 -8.25
N ALA A 75 4.03 -3.02 -8.18
CA ALA A 75 4.71 -2.42 -9.32
C ALA A 75 4.92 -3.45 -10.46
N GLU A 76 5.10 -4.72 -10.11
CA GLU A 76 5.22 -5.83 -11.06
C GLU A 76 3.93 -6.02 -11.88
N GLU A 77 2.77 -5.96 -11.24
CA GLU A 77 1.47 -6.04 -11.92
C GLU A 77 1.25 -4.84 -12.87
N ILE A 78 1.67 -3.65 -12.45
CA ILE A 78 1.62 -2.46 -13.31
C ILE A 78 2.54 -2.63 -14.53
N GLU A 79 3.73 -3.20 -14.34
CA GLU A 79 4.67 -3.46 -15.44
C GLU A 79 4.15 -4.55 -16.39
N MET A 80 3.41 -5.56 -15.90
CA MET A 80 2.72 -6.54 -16.76
C MET A 80 1.74 -5.84 -17.71
N LEU A 81 0.93 -4.90 -17.21
CA LEU A 81 -0.01 -4.14 -18.05
C LEU A 81 0.73 -3.31 -19.11
N ARG A 82 1.84 -2.66 -18.75
CA ARG A 82 2.66 -1.88 -19.70
C ARG A 82 3.29 -2.75 -20.78
N THR A 83 3.82 -3.90 -20.39
CA THR A 83 4.43 -4.87 -21.31
C THR A 83 3.39 -5.38 -22.29
N GLU A 84 2.23 -5.82 -21.80
CA GLU A 84 1.14 -6.31 -22.66
C GLU A 84 0.64 -5.23 -23.61
N SER A 85 0.45 -3.98 -23.16
CA SER A 85 0.06 -2.88 -24.03
C SER A 85 1.08 -2.63 -25.14
N SER A 86 2.38 -2.71 -24.81
CA SER A 86 3.47 -2.50 -25.77
C SER A 86 3.58 -3.65 -26.80
N GLU A 87 3.40 -4.89 -26.36
CA GLU A 87 3.55 -6.09 -27.22
C GLU A 87 2.33 -6.32 -28.10
N SER A 88 1.13 -6.15 -27.58
CA SER A 88 -0.13 -6.35 -28.33
C SER A 88 -0.57 -5.12 -29.12
N GLY A 89 -0.08 -3.93 -28.77
CA GLY A 89 -0.57 -2.66 -29.28
C GLY A 89 -1.99 -2.33 -28.79
N ALA A 90 -2.44 -2.93 -27.68
CA ALA A 90 -3.76 -2.70 -27.13
C ALA A 90 -3.90 -1.30 -26.52
N GLU A 91 -5.00 -0.65 -26.85
CA GLU A 91 -5.37 0.67 -26.30
C GLU A 91 -6.01 0.57 -24.89
N ALA A 92 -6.41 -0.64 -24.50
CA ALA A 92 -6.86 -0.93 -23.12
C ALA A 92 -6.29 -2.29 -22.69
N VAL A 93 -5.67 -2.32 -21.52
CA VAL A 93 -5.23 -3.55 -20.86
C VAL A 93 -5.80 -3.60 -19.47
N LEU A 94 -6.44 -4.69 -19.09
CA LEU A 94 -6.98 -4.88 -17.76
C LEU A 94 -6.25 -6.01 -17.01
N LEU A 95 -6.14 -5.85 -15.70
CA LEU A 95 -5.65 -6.91 -14.82
C LEU A 95 -6.83 -7.79 -14.43
N THR A 96 -6.66 -9.10 -14.61
CA THR A 96 -7.66 -10.11 -14.24
C THR A 96 -7.04 -11.18 -13.34
N ALA A 97 -7.87 -11.96 -12.68
CA ALA A 97 -7.41 -13.11 -11.90
C ALA A 97 -8.44 -14.24 -11.94
N ASP A 98 -7.98 -15.47 -11.81
CA ASP A 98 -8.84 -16.66 -11.66
C ASP A 98 -9.05 -16.97 -10.18
N LEU A 99 -10.32 -16.98 -9.73
CA LEU A 99 -10.68 -17.27 -8.35
C LEU A 99 -11.55 -18.51 -8.25
N GLU A 100 -11.26 -19.41 -7.32
CA GLU A 100 -12.16 -20.55 -7.01
C GLU A 100 -13.53 -20.08 -6.50
N ASP A 101 -13.56 -18.98 -5.74
CA ASP A 101 -14.80 -18.32 -5.29
C ASP A 101 -14.76 -16.85 -5.70
N PRO A 102 -15.34 -16.51 -6.86
CA PRO A 102 -15.33 -15.14 -7.37
C PRO A 102 -16.16 -14.13 -6.58
N GLY A 103 -17.01 -14.58 -5.65
CA GLY A 103 -17.83 -13.68 -4.81
C GLY A 103 -18.58 -12.60 -5.61
N ALA A 104 -18.44 -11.34 -5.20
CA ALA A 104 -19.07 -10.18 -5.81
C ALA A 104 -18.20 -9.46 -6.86
N TYR A 105 -17.08 -10.05 -7.25
CA TYR A 105 -16.23 -9.44 -8.28
C TYR A 105 -16.91 -9.44 -9.66
N GLY A 106 -16.63 -8.43 -10.48
CA GLY A 106 -17.07 -8.39 -11.88
C GLY A 106 -16.47 -9.54 -12.69
N ARG A 107 -17.27 -10.25 -13.47
CA ARG A 107 -16.86 -11.38 -14.31
C ARG A 107 -16.32 -10.89 -15.64
N VAL A 108 -15.18 -11.39 -16.05
CA VAL A 108 -14.58 -11.09 -17.36
C VAL A 108 -15.13 -12.05 -18.40
N ILE A 109 -15.92 -11.54 -19.31
CA ILE A 109 -16.50 -12.32 -20.40
C ILE A 109 -15.55 -12.24 -21.58
N ARG A 110 -15.26 -13.39 -22.16
CA ARG A 110 -14.40 -13.50 -23.35
C ARG A 110 -15.14 -14.04 -24.55
N PHE A 111 -14.75 -13.57 -25.73
CA PHE A 111 -15.16 -14.19 -26.98
C PHE A 111 -14.52 -15.57 -27.17
N ALA A 112 -14.99 -16.33 -28.18
CA ALA A 112 -14.45 -17.64 -28.51
C ALA A 112 -12.96 -17.62 -28.94
N ASP A 113 -12.45 -16.49 -29.40
CA ASP A 113 -11.05 -16.27 -29.75
C ASP A 113 -10.17 -15.89 -28.55
N GLY A 114 -10.75 -15.75 -27.35
CA GLY A 114 -10.07 -15.41 -26.11
C GLY A 114 -9.96 -13.91 -25.82
N SER A 115 -10.37 -13.05 -26.75
CA SER A 115 -10.39 -11.59 -26.52
C SER A 115 -11.46 -11.20 -25.51
N VAL A 116 -11.23 -10.09 -24.79
CA VAL A 116 -12.18 -9.59 -23.78
C VAL A 116 -13.42 -9.02 -24.48
N GLU A 117 -14.59 -9.52 -24.13
CA GLU A 117 -15.88 -9.00 -24.61
C GLU A 117 -16.39 -7.84 -23.73
N LYS A 118 -16.55 -8.11 -22.46
CA LYS A 118 -17.10 -7.17 -21.47
C LYS A 118 -16.78 -7.63 -20.05
N ILE A 119 -17.02 -6.76 -19.08
CA ILE A 119 -17.09 -7.11 -17.66
C ILE A 119 -18.55 -7.04 -17.24
N VAL A 120 -19.03 -8.05 -16.52
CA VAL A 120 -20.38 -8.08 -15.95
C VAL A 120 -20.26 -7.97 -14.43
N GLU A 121 -20.87 -6.94 -13.87
CA GLU A 121 -20.96 -6.79 -12.42
C GLU A 121 -21.76 -7.94 -11.80
N ALA A 122 -21.46 -8.32 -10.56
CA ALA A 122 -22.08 -9.43 -9.86
C ALA A 122 -22.38 -9.08 -8.38
N LYS A 123 -22.67 -7.79 -8.12
CA LYS A 123 -22.89 -7.27 -6.76
C LYS A 123 -24.31 -7.55 -6.27
N GLU A 124 -25.28 -7.46 -7.16
CA GLU A 124 -26.68 -7.61 -6.82
C GLU A 124 -27.32 -8.81 -7.55
N PRO A 125 -28.34 -9.45 -6.94
CA PRO A 125 -29.09 -10.50 -7.61
C PRO A 125 -29.74 -9.98 -8.90
N GLY A 126 -29.35 -10.55 -10.04
CA GLY A 126 -29.86 -10.17 -11.36
C GLY A 126 -28.89 -9.33 -12.21
N ASP A 127 -27.75 -8.94 -11.69
CA ASP A 127 -26.70 -8.24 -12.46
C ASP A 127 -26.11 -9.16 -13.54
N ALA A 128 -25.97 -10.44 -13.23
CA ALA A 128 -25.39 -11.45 -14.11
C ALA A 128 -26.30 -12.69 -14.24
N SER A 129 -26.27 -13.36 -15.38
CA SER A 129 -26.89 -14.66 -15.60
C SER A 129 -26.16 -15.77 -14.81
N GLN A 130 -26.80 -16.92 -14.65
CA GLN A 130 -26.14 -18.07 -14.00
C GLN A 130 -24.90 -18.57 -14.75
N GLU A 131 -24.87 -18.42 -16.06
CA GLU A 131 -23.72 -18.78 -16.88
C GLU A 131 -22.57 -17.81 -16.67
N GLU A 132 -22.84 -16.51 -16.59
CA GLU A 132 -21.85 -15.48 -16.29
C GLU A 132 -21.32 -15.61 -14.86
N LEU A 133 -22.16 -15.90 -13.88
CA LEU A 133 -21.73 -16.13 -12.49
C LEU A 133 -20.81 -17.35 -12.31
N ALA A 134 -20.89 -18.33 -13.21
CA ALA A 134 -20.04 -19.53 -13.17
C ALA A 134 -18.61 -19.26 -13.70
N ILE A 135 -18.35 -18.09 -14.26
CA ILE A 135 -17.02 -17.69 -14.73
C ILE A 135 -16.14 -17.34 -13.53
N THR A 136 -14.94 -17.93 -13.50
CA THR A 136 -13.95 -17.75 -12.43
C THR A 136 -13.03 -16.58 -12.66
N GLU A 137 -12.88 -16.13 -13.92
CA GLU A 137 -12.05 -14.97 -14.25
C GLU A 137 -12.76 -13.67 -13.82
N VAL A 138 -12.08 -12.92 -12.96
CA VAL A 138 -12.60 -11.69 -12.39
C VAL A 138 -11.77 -10.47 -12.78
N ASN A 139 -12.44 -9.33 -12.79
CA ASN A 139 -11.82 -8.03 -12.96
C ASN A 139 -11.10 -7.61 -11.67
N ALA A 140 -9.79 -7.41 -11.73
CA ALA A 140 -8.99 -6.96 -10.60
C ALA A 140 -9.05 -5.44 -10.36
N GLY A 141 -9.81 -4.68 -11.18
CA GLY A 141 -10.02 -3.24 -10.95
C GLY A 141 -8.84 -2.34 -11.31
N THR A 142 -7.81 -2.88 -11.95
CA THR A 142 -6.63 -2.15 -12.40
C THR A 142 -6.57 -2.16 -13.92
N TYR A 143 -6.34 -0.98 -14.53
CA TYR A 143 -6.39 -0.81 -15.97
C TYR A 143 -5.29 0.13 -16.47
N LEU A 144 -4.80 -0.15 -17.67
CA LEU A 144 -3.95 0.76 -18.44
C LEU A 144 -4.66 1.12 -19.74
N PHE A 145 -4.79 2.40 -20.05
CA PHE A 145 -5.44 2.89 -21.26
C PHE A 145 -4.54 3.82 -22.06
N ALA A 146 -4.70 3.84 -23.39
CA ALA A 146 -4.32 4.99 -24.19
C ALA A 146 -5.26 6.16 -23.84
N ALA A 147 -4.71 7.33 -23.53
CA ALA A 147 -5.48 8.43 -22.96
C ALA A 147 -6.55 8.98 -23.90
N ASP A 148 -6.26 9.09 -25.19
CA ASP A 148 -7.19 9.54 -26.23
C ASP A 148 -8.36 8.56 -26.42
N ALA A 149 -8.07 7.26 -26.36
CA ALA A 149 -9.07 6.21 -26.47
C ALA A 149 -10.00 6.19 -25.25
N LEU A 150 -9.43 6.31 -24.03
CA LEU A 150 -10.20 6.42 -22.79
C LEU A 150 -11.10 7.65 -22.79
N ALA A 151 -10.57 8.83 -23.13
CA ALA A 151 -11.35 10.07 -23.16
C ALA A 151 -12.55 9.96 -24.10
N ALA A 152 -12.35 9.42 -25.31
CA ALA A 152 -13.42 9.21 -26.29
C ALA A 152 -14.47 8.19 -25.81
N ALA A 153 -14.05 7.12 -25.11
CA ALA A 153 -14.96 6.11 -24.58
C ALA A 153 -15.76 6.63 -23.39
N LEU A 154 -15.16 7.43 -22.51
CA LEU A 154 -15.84 8.05 -21.37
C LEU A 154 -17.03 8.95 -21.79
N ASP A 155 -16.95 9.58 -22.95
CA ASP A 155 -18.05 10.37 -23.48
C ASP A 155 -19.27 9.53 -23.93
N GLN A 156 -19.06 8.22 -24.17
CA GLN A 156 -20.09 7.32 -24.69
C GLN A 156 -20.79 6.49 -23.61
N ILE A 157 -20.19 6.32 -22.42
CA ILE A 157 -20.83 5.57 -21.35
C ILE A 157 -22.02 6.32 -20.75
N SER A 158 -23.06 5.57 -20.40
CA SER A 158 -24.28 6.09 -19.77
C SER A 158 -24.37 5.68 -18.31
N ASN A 159 -25.24 6.32 -17.57
CA ASN A 159 -25.62 5.93 -16.21
C ASN A 159 -27.05 5.36 -16.14
N ASP A 160 -27.54 4.81 -17.24
CA ASP A 160 -28.86 4.20 -17.33
C ASP A 160 -28.83 2.75 -16.78
N ASN A 161 -28.61 2.66 -15.47
CA ASN A 161 -28.57 1.42 -14.69
C ASN A 161 -29.27 1.63 -13.34
N ALA A 162 -29.43 0.56 -12.56
CA ALA A 162 -30.17 0.56 -11.31
C ALA A 162 -29.62 1.54 -10.26
N GLN A 163 -28.30 1.80 -10.28
CA GLN A 163 -27.60 2.68 -9.37
C GLN A 163 -27.48 4.12 -9.89
N SER A 164 -27.82 4.36 -11.15
CA SER A 164 -27.61 5.65 -11.85
C SER A 164 -26.13 6.10 -11.83
N GLU A 165 -25.21 5.17 -11.96
CA GLU A 165 -23.77 5.37 -11.92
C GLU A 165 -23.11 5.10 -13.28
N TYR A 166 -22.05 5.84 -13.59
CA TYR A 166 -21.16 5.52 -14.70
C TYR A 166 -20.16 4.47 -14.26
N TYR A 167 -20.25 3.28 -14.82
CA TYR A 167 -19.27 2.22 -14.53
C TYR A 167 -18.07 2.33 -15.47
N LEU A 168 -16.86 2.26 -14.89
CA LEU A 168 -15.64 2.24 -15.70
C LEU A 168 -15.59 1.05 -16.68
N PRO A 169 -15.97 -0.19 -16.30
CA PRO A 169 -16.03 -1.30 -17.26
C PRO A 169 -16.83 -1.04 -18.53
N ASP A 170 -17.80 -0.13 -18.53
CA ASP A 170 -18.59 0.20 -19.70
C ASP A 170 -17.80 0.91 -20.82
N VAL A 171 -16.56 1.39 -20.53
CA VAL A 171 -15.66 1.90 -21.57
C VAL A 171 -15.18 0.78 -22.51
N LEU A 172 -15.12 -0.48 -22.06
CA LEU A 172 -14.59 -1.59 -22.85
C LEU A 172 -15.47 -1.87 -24.11
N PRO A 173 -16.79 -2.02 -24.00
CA PRO A 173 -17.65 -2.09 -25.16
C PRO A 173 -17.51 -0.88 -26.10
N ALA A 174 -17.44 0.34 -25.55
CA ALA A 174 -17.29 1.56 -26.35
C ALA A 174 -15.96 1.60 -27.12
N LEU A 175 -14.86 1.19 -26.50
CA LEU A 175 -13.55 1.03 -27.16
C LEU A 175 -13.60 0.02 -28.28
N ARG A 176 -14.19 -1.14 -28.03
CA ARG A 176 -14.33 -2.18 -29.06
C ARG A 176 -15.16 -1.72 -30.25
N ASP A 177 -16.29 -1.03 -30.00
CA ASP A 177 -17.16 -0.53 -31.06
C ASP A 177 -16.46 0.56 -31.88
N ALA A 178 -15.46 1.25 -31.29
CA ALA A 178 -14.55 2.16 -31.98
C ALA A 178 -13.39 1.42 -32.72
N GLY A 179 -13.36 0.09 -32.72
CA GLY A 179 -12.33 -0.73 -33.36
C GLY A 179 -11.00 -0.78 -32.63
N LYS A 180 -10.99 -0.48 -31.31
CA LYS A 180 -9.81 -0.50 -30.45
C LYS A 180 -9.56 -1.90 -29.92
N THR A 181 -8.29 -2.23 -29.69
CA THR A 181 -7.86 -3.53 -29.15
C THR A 181 -7.87 -3.50 -27.64
N ILE A 182 -8.42 -4.56 -27.03
CA ILE A 182 -8.49 -4.76 -25.58
C ILE A 182 -7.76 -6.06 -25.24
N ALA A 183 -6.77 -5.98 -24.35
CA ALA A 183 -6.04 -7.12 -23.82
C ALA A 183 -6.25 -7.28 -22.32
N ALA A 184 -5.85 -8.41 -21.78
CA ALA A 184 -5.90 -8.68 -20.34
C ALA A 184 -4.70 -9.49 -19.89
N CYS A 185 -4.15 -9.12 -18.73
CA CYS A 185 -3.11 -9.86 -18.01
C CYS A 185 -3.74 -10.60 -16.86
N VAL A 186 -3.46 -11.90 -16.71
CA VAL A 186 -3.90 -12.69 -15.56
C VAL A 186 -2.84 -12.64 -14.48
N THR A 187 -3.21 -12.23 -13.27
CA THR A 187 -2.33 -12.26 -12.08
C THR A 187 -2.73 -13.43 -11.16
N ASP A 188 -1.74 -13.97 -10.44
CA ASP A 188 -1.96 -14.98 -9.39
C ASP A 188 -2.44 -14.36 -8.06
N ALA A 189 -2.30 -13.04 -7.93
CA ALA A 189 -2.68 -12.29 -6.73
C ALA A 189 -3.88 -11.39 -7.02
N VAL A 190 -4.94 -11.54 -6.24
CA VAL A 190 -6.05 -10.56 -6.27
C VAL A 190 -5.77 -9.50 -5.24
N ALA A 191 -5.59 -8.26 -5.71
CA ALA A 191 -5.69 -7.14 -4.81
C ALA A 191 -7.12 -7.05 -4.27
N VAL A 192 -7.32 -7.55 -3.06
CA VAL A 192 -8.63 -7.54 -2.41
C VAL A 192 -9.05 -6.10 -2.15
N GLY A 193 -10.21 -5.71 -2.66
CA GLY A 193 -10.83 -4.42 -2.31
C GLY A 193 -11.28 -4.43 -0.84
N VAL A 194 -11.14 -3.29 -0.16
CA VAL A 194 -11.49 -3.14 1.25
C VAL A 194 -12.82 -2.41 1.39
N ASN A 195 -13.88 -3.15 1.68
CA ASN A 195 -15.23 -2.61 1.90
C ASN A 195 -15.59 -2.54 3.39
N ASP A 196 -14.99 -3.39 4.23
CA ASP A 196 -15.28 -3.45 5.65
C ASP A 196 -14.00 -3.63 6.51
N LYS A 197 -14.19 -3.74 7.82
CA LYS A 197 -13.08 -3.90 8.78
C LYS A 197 -12.49 -5.30 8.79
N VAL A 198 -13.22 -6.31 8.34
CA VAL A 198 -12.72 -7.69 8.23
C VAL A 198 -11.77 -7.80 7.05
N GLU A 199 -12.19 -7.25 5.90
CA GLU A 199 -11.36 -7.17 4.70
C GLU A 199 -10.13 -6.29 4.94
N LEU A 200 -10.28 -5.15 5.65
CA LEU A 200 -9.14 -4.32 6.04
C LEU A 200 -8.11 -5.12 6.85
N ALA A 201 -8.55 -5.90 7.83
CA ALA A 201 -7.65 -6.70 8.66
C ALA A 201 -6.93 -7.80 7.84
N ALA A 202 -7.61 -8.40 6.87
CA ALA A 202 -7.00 -9.38 5.97
C ALA A 202 -5.93 -8.75 5.07
N VAL A 203 -6.22 -7.58 4.51
CA VAL A 203 -5.27 -6.81 3.69
C VAL A 203 -4.07 -6.32 4.51
N GLU A 204 -4.29 -5.86 5.76
CA GLU A 204 -3.19 -5.49 6.67
C GLU A 204 -2.29 -6.69 7.00
N ASP A 205 -2.86 -7.90 7.18
CA ASP A 205 -2.08 -9.12 7.42
C ASP A 205 -1.21 -9.49 6.21
N GLU A 206 -1.75 -9.38 5.01
CA GLU A 206 -1.01 -9.61 3.77
C GLU A 206 0.12 -8.58 3.57
N ALA A 207 -0.19 -7.28 3.74
CA ALA A 207 0.80 -6.22 3.69
C ALA A 207 1.95 -6.45 4.68
N ARG A 208 1.60 -6.80 5.93
CA ARG A 208 2.57 -7.13 6.98
C ARG A 208 3.45 -8.32 6.58
N ARG A 209 2.86 -9.37 6.03
CA ARG A 209 3.59 -10.56 5.59
C ARG A 209 4.59 -10.21 4.49
N SER A 210 4.16 -9.46 3.49
CA SER A 210 5.01 -9.01 2.38
C SER A 210 6.19 -8.16 2.87
N LEU A 211 5.95 -7.19 3.76
CA LEU A 211 7.02 -6.36 4.36
C LEU A 211 8.03 -7.20 5.14
N LEU A 212 7.56 -8.12 5.98
CA LEU A 212 8.44 -9.00 6.77
C LEU A 212 9.28 -9.91 5.87
N GLU A 213 8.68 -10.48 4.81
CA GLU A 213 9.41 -11.28 3.83
C GLU A 213 10.51 -10.47 3.14
N GLY A 214 10.21 -9.22 2.74
CA GLY A 214 11.19 -8.31 2.17
C GLY A 214 12.39 -8.11 3.09
N HIS A 215 12.15 -7.80 4.36
CA HIS A 215 13.22 -7.66 5.36
C HIS A 215 13.99 -8.96 5.59
N MET A 216 13.30 -10.11 5.68
CA MET A 216 13.97 -11.41 5.84
C MET A 216 14.86 -11.76 4.64
N ARG A 217 14.41 -11.49 3.43
CA ARG A 217 15.23 -11.67 2.21
C ARG A 217 16.44 -10.73 2.16
N ALA A 218 16.34 -9.56 2.79
CA ALA A 218 17.44 -8.60 2.96
C ALA A 218 18.37 -8.91 4.13
N GLY A 219 18.22 -10.07 4.80
CA GLY A 219 19.13 -10.55 5.84
C GLY A 219 18.72 -10.23 7.28
N VAL A 220 17.49 -9.77 7.51
CA VAL A 220 16.94 -9.57 8.86
C VAL A 220 16.42 -10.89 9.42
N THR A 221 16.76 -11.21 10.67
CA THR A 221 16.19 -12.36 11.37
C THR A 221 14.92 -11.94 12.12
N VAL A 222 13.74 -12.43 11.69
CA VAL A 222 12.47 -12.26 12.39
C VAL A 222 12.11 -13.58 13.06
N VAL A 223 12.13 -13.63 14.40
CA VAL A 223 11.93 -14.88 15.17
C VAL A 223 10.48 -15.33 15.12
N ASP A 224 9.56 -14.40 15.22
CA ASP A 224 8.12 -14.68 15.13
C ASP A 224 7.43 -13.65 14.22
N PRO A 225 7.29 -13.98 12.92
CA PRO A 225 6.60 -13.10 11.98
C PRO A 225 5.15 -12.82 12.37
N ALA A 226 4.47 -13.73 13.04
CA ALA A 226 3.06 -13.58 13.40
C ALA A 226 2.81 -12.47 14.42
N SER A 227 3.77 -12.21 15.31
CA SER A 227 3.66 -11.17 16.35
C SER A 227 4.51 -9.93 16.08
N THR A 228 5.19 -9.84 14.93
CA THR A 228 6.04 -8.70 14.57
C THR A 228 5.30 -7.77 13.61
N TRP A 229 5.32 -6.47 13.92
CA TRP A 229 4.70 -5.42 13.12
C TRP A 229 5.73 -4.37 12.71
N ILE A 230 5.80 -4.07 11.43
CA ILE A 230 6.74 -3.10 10.85
C ILE A 230 5.97 -2.21 9.88
N ASP A 231 6.08 -0.88 10.04
CA ASP A 231 5.50 0.07 9.09
C ASP A 231 6.34 0.11 7.80
N ALA A 232 5.73 0.52 6.70
CA ALA A 232 6.34 0.50 5.36
C ALA A 232 7.61 1.36 5.23
N ASP A 233 7.68 2.47 5.99
CA ASP A 233 8.79 3.42 5.92
C ASP A 233 9.95 3.07 6.86
N VAL A 234 9.89 1.92 7.54
CA VAL A 234 10.94 1.46 8.46
C VAL A 234 12.11 0.88 7.67
N GLU A 235 13.31 1.33 8.01
CA GLU A 235 14.55 0.83 7.44
C GLU A 235 15.29 -0.10 8.44
N ILE A 236 15.58 -1.33 8.04
CA ILE A 236 16.29 -2.31 8.88
C ILE A 236 17.47 -2.88 8.08
N ALA A 237 18.66 -2.72 8.65
CA ALA A 237 19.88 -3.24 8.04
C ALA A 237 20.00 -4.77 8.20
N GLU A 238 20.91 -5.39 7.43
CA GLU A 238 21.25 -6.80 7.54
C GLU A 238 21.74 -7.18 8.95
N ASP A 239 21.65 -8.45 9.31
CA ASP A 239 22.06 -9.00 10.60
C ASP A 239 21.31 -8.45 11.83
N VAL A 240 20.26 -7.65 11.64
CA VAL A 240 19.36 -7.28 12.73
C VAL A 240 18.51 -8.49 13.13
N ARG A 241 18.30 -8.65 14.44
CA ARG A 241 17.45 -9.69 15.00
C ARG A 241 16.25 -9.08 15.72
N LEU A 242 15.05 -9.43 15.27
CA LEU A 242 13.77 -9.06 15.88
C LEU A 242 13.22 -10.24 16.66
N GLU A 243 13.08 -10.07 17.97
CA GLU A 243 12.46 -11.03 18.88
C GLU A 243 10.91 -10.90 18.83
N PRO A 244 10.15 -11.87 19.37
CA PRO A 244 8.69 -11.85 19.31
C PRO A 244 8.05 -10.61 19.92
N GLY A 245 6.91 -10.18 19.35
CA GLY A 245 6.09 -9.11 19.89
C GLY A 245 6.65 -7.70 19.67
N CYS A 246 7.53 -7.51 18.69
CA CYS A 246 8.04 -6.20 18.32
C CYS A 246 7.05 -5.40 17.47
N SER A 247 6.99 -4.08 17.72
CA SER A 247 6.24 -3.12 16.91
C SER A 247 7.16 -1.95 16.55
N ILE A 248 7.48 -1.81 15.25
CA ILE A 248 8.42 -0.82 14.73
C ILE A 248 7.69 0.09 13.76
N LYS A 249 7.60 1.36 14.09
CA LYS A 249 6.67 2.30 13.46
C LYS A 249 7.35 3.55 12.92
N GLY A 250 6.61 4.22 12.02
CA GLY A 250 6.99 5.48 11.42
C GLY A 250 8.28 5.38 10.62
N SER A 251 9.15 6.38 10.73
CA SER A 251 10.44 6.46 10.04
C SER A 251 11.61 5.86 10.83
N SER A 252 11.35 4.81 11.63
CA SER A 252 12.37 4.18 12.47
C SER A 252 13.48 3.54 11.62
N ARG A 253 14.72 3.62 12.11
CA ARG A 253 15.90 3.03 11.46
C ARG A 253 16.69 2.17 12.42
N ILE A 254 17.03 0.95 12.01
CA ILE A 254 17.76 0.00 12.84
C ILE A 254 19.00 -0.45 12.06
N GLU A 255 20.18 -0.18 12.66
CA GLU A 255 21.45 -0.51 12.05
C GLU A 255 21.92 -1.93 12.35
N ALA A 256 22.90 -2.41 11.55
CA ALA A 256 23.37 -3.78 11.51
C ALA A 256 23.76 -4.37 12.88
N GLY A 257 23.36 -5.62 13.08
CA GLY A 257 23.69 -6.40 14.27
C GLY A 257 22.93 -5.99 15.54
N ALA A 258 21.94 -5.09 15.44
CA ALA A 258 21.11 -4.73 16.60
C ALA A 258 20.14 -5.87 16.96
N LEU A 259 19.80 -5.97 18.26
CA LEU A 259 18.81 -6.90 18.78
C LEU A 259 17.65 -6.13 19.38
N ILE A 260 16.45 -6.34 18.83
CA ILE A 260 15.22 -5.67 19.25
C ILE A 260 14.24 -6.69 19.80
N GLY A 261 13.74 -6.43 20.97
CA GLY A 261 12.70 -7.24 21.61
C GLY A 261 13.25 -8.11 22.75
N PRO A 262 12.42 -9.06 23.27
CA PRO A 262 11.00 -9.19 22.91
C PRO A 262 10.14 -8.00 23.38
N HIS A 263 8.91 -7.91 22.83
CA HIS A 263 7.89 -6.95 23.27
C HIS A 263 8.41 -5.50 23.36
N SER A 264 9.13 -5.04 22.34
CA SER A 264 9.63 -3.68 22.25
C SER A 264 8.88 -2.89 21.21
N THR A 265 8.60 -1.63 21.52
CA THR A 265 7.96 -0.68 20.60
C THR A 265 8.94 0.43 20.25
N LEU A 266 9.16 0.66 18.97
CA LEU A 266 9.96 1.75 18.44
C LEU A 266 9.07 2.63 17.55
N ILE A 267 9.09 3.94 17.79
CA ILE A 267 8.34 4.93 17.00
C ILE A 267 9.33 6.02 16.60
N ASP A 268 9.48 6.31 15.31
CA ASP A 268 10.33 7.38 14.77
C ASP A 268 11.73 7.44 15.39
N SER A 269 12.31 6.26 15.69
CA SER A 269 13.51 6.14 16.49
C SER A 269 14.66 5.54 15.69
N LYS A 270 15.89 5.97 16.01
CA LYS A 270 17.11 5.44 15.39
C LYS A 270 17.85 4.55 16.39
N VAL A 271 18.23 3.33 15.98
CA VAL A 271 18.99 2.40 16.80
C VAL A 271 20.29 2.05 16.08
N GLY A 272 21.40 2.41 16.69
CA GLY A 272 22.75 2.19 16.17
C GLY A 272 23.21 0.75 16.23
N LYS A 273 24.33 0.46 15.54
CA LYS A 273 24.89 -0.88 15.36
C LYS A 273 25.10 -1.61 16.69
N ARG A 274 24.80 -2.91 16.68
CA ARG A 274 25.03 -3.83 17.81
C ARG A 274 24.39 -3.38 19.14
N SER A 275 23.37 -2.51 19.07
CA SER A 275 22.61 -2.09 20.25
C SER A 275 21.52 -3.09 20.60
N GLU A 276 21.17 -3.18 21.87
CA GLU A 276 20.15 -4.06 22.39
C GLU A 276 19.00 -3.27 23.02
N VAL A 277 17.77 -3.51 22.56
CA VAL A 277 16.54 -2.91 23.10
C VAL A 277 15.62 -4.04 23.56
N ARG A 278 15.40 -4.18 24.86
CA ARG A 278 14.64 -5.29 25.45
C ARG A 278 13.41 -4.81 26.21
N ASN A 279 12.22 -5.35 25.88
CA ASN A 279 10.95 -5.07 26.56
C ASN A 279 10.79 -3.55 26.87
N SER A 280 11.01 -2.69 25.90
CA SER A 280 11.12 -1.25 26.12
C SER A 280 10.36 -0.46 25.09
N HIS A 281 10.04 0.78 25.41
CA HIS A 281 9.37 1.72 24.55
C HIS A 281 10.30 2.88 24.20
N LEU A 282 10.53 3.09 22.91
CA LEU A 282 11.35 4.14 22.33
C LEU A 282 10.49 5.02 21.45
N ASP A 283 10.50 6.32 21.68
CA ASP A 283 9.73 7.29 20.92
C ASP A 283 10.62 8.48 20.53
N SER A 284 10.74 8.74 19.24
CA SER A 284 11.42 9.90 18.64
C SER A 284 12.80 10.18 19.27
N CYS A 285 13.61 9.12 19.40
CA CYS A 285 14.89 9.17 20.09
C CYS A 285 16.03 8.56 19.23
N THR A 286 17.27 8.83 19.64
CA THR A 286 18.46 8.32 18.99
C THR A 286 19.28 7.49 19.94
N ILE A 287 19.52 6.23 19.56
CA ILE A 287 20.33 5.26 20.28
C ILE A 287 21.62 5.04 19.49
N GLY A 288 22.77 5.30 20.09
CA GLY A 288 24.09 5.13 19.50
C GLY A 288 24.49 3.66 19.33
N GLU A 289 25.77 3.43 19.03
CA GLU A 289 26.32 2.08 18.82
C GLU A 289 26.58 1.37 20.15
N GLY A 290 26.24 0.06 20.23
CA GLY A 290 26.52 -0.78 21.37
C GLY A 290 25.82 -0.37 22.67
N VAL A 291 24.71 0.33 22.56
CA VAL A 291 23.89 0.78 23.68
C VAL A 291 22.98 -0.35 24.15
N VAL A 292 22.76 -0.43 25.47
CA VAL A 292 21.81 -1.39 26.05
C VAL A 292 20.67 -0.65 26.73
N VAL A 293 19.43 -0.93 26.25
CA VAL A 293 18.19 -0.34 26.78
C VAL A 293 17.30 -1.42 27.38
N GLY A 294 16.89 -1.21 28.60
CA GLY A 294 15.89 -2.03 29.28
C GLY A 294 16.45 -3.11 30.21
N PRO A 295 15.60 -4.09 30.59
CA PRO A 295 14.17 -4.16 30.20
C PRO A 295 13.30 -3.12 30.91
N PHE A 296 12.10 -2.87 30.32
CA PHE A 296 11.08 -1.98 30.86
C PHE A 296 11.55 -0.51 30.96
N ALA A 297 12.31 -0.05 29.98
CA ALA A 297 12.69 1.35 29.85
C ALA A 297 11.74 2.11 28.93
N HIS A 298 11.52 3.39 29.22
CA HIS A 298 10.82 4.32 28.36
C HIS A 298 11.76 5.45 27.96
N VAL A 299 12.17 5.45 26.70
CA VAL A 299 13.01 6.51 26.11
C VAL A 299 12.12 7.42 25.29
N ARG A 300 11.95 8.66 25.77
CA ARG A 300 10.98 9.63 25.25
C ARG A 300 11.60 10.57 24.23
N PRO A 301 10.77 11.34 23.50
CA PRO A 301 11.22 12.26 22.46
C PRO A 301 12.35 13.20 22.90
N GLY A 302 13.25 13.47 21.92
CA GLY A 302 14.38 14.36 22.15
C GLY A 302 15.53 13.75 22.95
N THR A 303 15.49 12.44 23.24
CA THR A 303 16.55 11.75 24.00
C THR A 303 17.59 11.18 23.07
N GLU A 304 18.86 11.36 23.44
CA GLU A 304 20.03 10.76 22.80
C GLU A 304 20.82 9.89 23.80
N LEU A 305 21.01 8.63 23.50
CA LEU A 305 21.91 7.73 24.20
C LEU A 305 23.15 7.51 23.35
N ALA A 306 24.30 8.09 23.76
CA ALA A 306 25.55 7.97 23.03
C ALA A 306 26.15 6.56 23.14
N ASP A 307 27.15 6.25 22.28
CA ASP A 307 27.76 4.93 22.14
C ASP A 307 28.16 4.30 23.47
N GLY A 308 27.83 3.02 23.61
CA GLY A 308 28.16 2.20 24.78
C GLY A 308 27.47 2.63 26.07
N SER A 309 26.54 3.57 26.01
CA SER A 309 25.77 3.96 27.20
C SER A 309 24.74 2.88 27.56
N LYS A 310 24.13 3.02 28.72
CA LYS A 310 23.14 2.06 29.21
C LYS A 310 21.97 2.75 29.91
N ALA A 311 20.76 2.43 29.52
CA ALA A 311 19.53 2.67 30.26
C ALA A 311 19.09 1.36 30.91
N GLY A 312 19.11 1.28 32.25
CA GLY A 312 18.79 0.07 33.01
C GLY A 312 17.30 -0.24 33.07
N SER A 313 16.94 -1.20 33.92
CA SER A 313 15.54 -1.65 34.06
C SER A 313 14.67 -0.61 34.74
N PHE A 314 13.43 -0.43 34.24
CA PHE A 314 12.47 0.54 34.80
C PHE A 314 13.02 1.96 34.83
N VAL A 315 13.70 2.36 33.75
CA VAL A 315 14.24 3.71 33.57
C VAL A 315 13.33 4.50 32.65
N GLU A 316 13.06 5.76 33.00
CA GLU A 316 12.46 6.72 32.08
C GLU A 316 13.44 7.84 31.79
N ILE A 317 13.65 8.16 30.50
CA ILE A 317 14.52 9.25 30.06
C ILE A 317 13.73 10.14 29.09
N LYS A 318 13.73 11.45 29.37
CA LYS A 318 13.02 12.45 28.57
C LYS A 318 13.94 13.59 28.20
N ASN A 319 13.99 13.96 26.90
CA ASN A 319 14.66 15.16 26.40
C ASN A 319 16.05 15.35 27.05
N SER A 320 16.87 14.29 27.01
CA SER A 320 18.14 14.24 27.72
C SER A 320 19.22 13.59 26.87
N ARG A 321 20.47 13.98 27.12
CA ARG A 321 21.63 13.37 26.49
C ARG A 321 22.40 12.54 27.52
N ILE A 322 22.52 11.24 27.24
CA ILE A 322 23.33 10.30 28.02
C ILE A 322 24.64 10.08 27.29
N GLY A 323 25.73 10.56 27.87
CA GLY A 323 27.04 10.57 27.24
C GLY A 323 27.63 9.18 27.02
N LYS A 324 28.73 9.15 26.27
CA LYS A 324 29.41 7.90 25.86
C LYS A 324 29.79 7.06 27.07
N GLY A 325 29.33 5.80 27.11
CA GLY A 325 29.62 4.85 28.15
C GLY A 325 28.93 5.16 29.51
N ALA A 326 28.15 6.23 29.60
CA ALA A 326 27.42 6.56 30.81
C ALA A 326 26.31 5.54 31.10
N LYS A 327 25.99 5.33 32.37
CA LYS A 327 25.02 4.31 32.80
C LYS A 327 23.96 4.95 33.69
N VAL A 328 22.70 4.89 33.24
CA VAL A 328 21.54 5.20 34.06
C VAL A 328 21.10 3.92 34.74
N PRO A 329 21.25 3.77 36.09
CA PRO A 329 20.88 2.56 36.79
C PRO A 329 19.37 2.34 36.80
N HIS A 330 18.92 1.20 37.32
CA HIS A 330 17.51 0.86 37.43
C HIS A 330 16.72 1.84 38.30
N LEU A 331 15.39 1.89 38.05
CA LEU A 331 14.44 2.70 38.83
C LEU A 331 14.79 4.20 38.87
N SER A 332 15.27 4.71 37.73
CA SER A 332 15.70 6.12 37.63
C SER A 332 14.83 6.89 36.63
N TYR A 333 14.60 8.17 36.95
CA TYR A 333 14.10 9.15 36.00
C TYR A 333 15.19 10.17 35.69
N VAL A 334 15.40 10.44 34.39
CA VAL A 334 16.28 11.49 33.91
C VAL A 334 15.50 12.37 32.95
N GLY A 335 15.37 13.64 33.26
CA GLY A 335 14.62 14.59 32.44
C GLY A 335 15.36 15.89 32.25
N ASP A 336 15.37 16.39 31.01
CA ASP A 336 15.95 17.65 30.60
C ASP A 336 17.41 17.86 31.08
N ALA A 337 18.22 16.78 30.94
CA ALA A 337 19.57 16.70 31.51
C ALA A 337 20.64 16.28 30.49
N ASP A 338 21.88 16.65 30.76
CA ASP A 338 23.10 16.17 30.05
C ASP A 338 23.95 15.39 31.08
N VAL A 339 24.17 14.09 30.86
CA VAL A 339 24.78 13.14 31.81
C VAL A 339 26.06 12.55 31.23
#